data_4ac1ebf3e439c0c11db5647c933d5bd9
#
_entry.id   4ac1ebf3e439c0c11db5647c933d5bd9
#
_cell.length_a   1.000
_cell.length_b   1.000
_cell.length_c   1.000
_cell.angle_alpha   90.00
_cell.angle_beta   90.00
_cell.angle_gamma   90.00
#
_symmetry.space_group_name_H-M   'P 1'
#
loop_
_entity.id
_entity.type
_entity.pdbx_description
1 polymer ?
#
loop_
_entity_poly.entity_id
_entity_poly.type
_entity_poly.pdbx_seq_one_letter_code
_entity_poly.pdbx_strand_id
1 'polypeptide(L)'
;MKKILTCTLPLLAIILMSGCASTHPAHATRYAWVTGLKPDQVARYEYLHSHPWPAVNKMIKECHIQNYSIYEREIDGKIYLFSYLEYTGTNFETDMKRMAADPLTQQWWKETDPCQQPLPDAAAKGKIWSDAREVFFLQ
;
A
#
# COMPACT_ATOMS: atom_id res chain seq x y z
N MET A 1 78.06 -29.07 8.43
CA MET A 1 77.42 -27.77 8.05
C MET A 1 76.03 -28.10 7.46
N LYS A 2 74.99 -27.99 8.26
CA LYS A 2 73.60 -28.25 7.81
C LYS A 2 72.97 -26.94 7.40
N LYS A 3 72.56 -26.78 6.13
CA LYS A 3 71.81 -25.63 5.61
C LYS A 3 70.34 -25.81 5.93
N ILE A 4 69.77 -24.91 6.70
CA ILE A 4 68.35 -24.81 6.99
C ILE A 4 67.70 -24.02 5.85
N LEU A 5 66.82 -24.68 5.10
CA LEU A 5 66.02 -24.05 4.02
C LEU A 5 64.72 -23.53 4.64
N THR A 6 64.62 -22.23 4.81
CA THR A 6 63.42 -21.56 5.26
C THR A 6 62.42 -21.41 4.09
N CYS A 7 61.34 -22.17 4.14
CA CYS A 7 60.23 -22.06 3.19
C CYS A 7 59.27 -20.96 3.66
N THR A 8 59.28 -19.82 2.98
CA THR A 8 58.31 -18.74 3.23
C THR A 8 57.06 -18.97 2.41
N LEU A 9 55.94 -19.30 3.09
CA LEU A 9 54.61 -19.42 2.47
C LEU A 9 54.02 -18.00 2.25
N PRO A 10 53.54 -17.64 1.05
CA PRO A 10 52.86 -16.40 0.86
C PRO A 10 51.43 -16.50 1.42
N LEU A 11 51.09 -15.63 2.32
CA LEU A 11 49.76 -15.44 2.89
C LEU A 11 48.84 -14.84 1.80
N LEU A 12 47.98 -15.65 1.19
CA LEU A 12 47.00 -15.20 0.21
C LEU A 12 45.82 -14.51 0.93
N ALA A 13 45.86 -13.19 0.94
CA ALA A 13 44.74 -12.38 1.49
C ALA A 13 43.52 -12.49 0.54
N ILE A 14 42.51 -13.23 0.95
CA ILE A 14 41.20 -13.27 0.28
C ILE A 14 40.45 -11.99 0.69
N ILE A 15 40.42 -11.03 -0.21
CA ILE A 15 39.57 -9.83 -0.07
C ILE A 15 38.14 -10.27 -0.39
N LEU A 16 37.31 -10.49 0.64
CA LEU A 16 35.86 -10.64 0.50
C LEU A 16 35.28 -9.28 0.09
N MET A 17 35.07 -9.10 -1.19
CA MET A 17 34.24 -8.00 -1.69
C MET A 17 32.81 -8.23 -1.26
N SER A 18 32.39 -7.67 -0.11
CA SER A 18 30.99 -7.52 0.25
C SER A 18 30.36 -6.55 -0.75
N GLY A 19 29.82 -7.11 -1.82
CA GLY A 19 28.98 -6.34 -2.73
C GLY A 19 27.74 -5.89 -1.96
N CYS A 20 27.67 -4.59 -1.62
CA CYS A 20 26.39 -3.97 -1.26
C CYS A 20 25.48 -4.11 -2.48
N ALA A 21 24.60 -5.11 -2.46
CA ALA A 21 23.48 -5.16 -3.37
C ALA A 21 22.63 -3.90 -3.07
N SER A 22 22.74 -2.88 -3.90
CA SER A 22 21.81 -1.76 -3.94
C SER A 22 20.45 -2.35 -4.28
N THR A 23 19.65 -2.67 -3.26
CA THR A 23 18.22 -2.92 -3.46
C THR A 23 17.63 -1.58 -3.87
N HIS A 24 17.54 -1.33 -5.18
CA HIS A 24 16.67 -0.28 -5.67
C HIS A 24 15.28 -0.61 -5.10
N PRO A 25 14.60 0.33 -4.43
CA PRO A 25 13.24 0.10 -4.00
C PRO A 25 12.45 -0.32 -5.25
N ALA A 26 11.75 -1.45 -5.16
CA ALA A 26 10.89 -1.89 -6.24
C ALA A 26 9.98 -0.71 -6.60
N HIS A 27 9.89 -0.38 -7.90
CA HIS A 27 9.13 0.76 -8.39
C HIS A 27 7.68 0.58 -7.95
N ALA A 28 7.24 1.33 -6.93
CA ALA A 28 5.87 1.24 -6.45
C ALA A 28 4.91 1.77 -7.51
N THR A 29 3.87 1.01 -7.83
CA THR A 29 2.75 1.50 -8.64
C THR A 29 1.82 2.30 -7.73
N ARG A 30 1.46 3.51 -8.14
CA ARG A 30 0.60 4.40 -7.36
C ARG A 30 -0.83 4.34 -7.86
N TYR A 31 -1.76 4.31 -6.91
CA TYR A 31 -3.19 4.33 -7.17
C TYR A 31 -3.84 5.43 -6.35
N ALA A 32 -4.81 6.09 -6.95
CA ALA A 32 -5.64 7.08 -6.27
C ALA A 32 -7.09 6.94 -6.71
N TRP A 33 -8.00 7.26 -5.79
CA TRP A 33 -9.44 7.18 -6.00
C TRP A 33 -10.15 8.31 -5.28
N VAL A 34 -11.39 8.56 -5.70
CA VAL A 34 -12.29 9.50 -5.04
C VAL A 34 -13.67 8.86 -4.85
N THR A 35 -14.30 9.15 -3.71
CA THR A 35 -15.70 8.82 -3.46
C THR A 35 -16.36 9.92 -2.63
N GLY A 36 -17.68 9.98 -2.60
CA GLY A 36 -18.40 10.82 -1.65
C GLY A 36 -18.50 10.17 -0.28
N LEU A 37 -18.72 10.99 0.75
CA LEU A 37 -19.06 10.58 2.10
C LEU A 37 -20.42 11.16 2.47
N LYS A 38 -21.32 10.36 3.04
CA LYS A 38 -22.64 10.81 3.48
C LYS A 38 -22.48 11.73 4.68
N PRO A 39 -23.10 12.92 4.70
CA PRO A 39 -22.92 13.91 5.77
C PRO A 39 -23.29 13.39 7.17
N ASP A 40 -24.31 12.52 7.25
CA ASP A 40 -24.74 11.88 8.50
C ASP A 40 -23.82 10.72 8.95
N GLN A 41 -22.86 10.31 8.13
CA GLN A 41 -21.92 9.22 8.40
C GLN A 41 -20.47 9.68 8.64
N VAL A 42 -20.19 10.96 8.58
CA VAL A 42 -18.83 11.53 8.77
C VAL A 42 -18.22 11.05 10.10
N ALA A 43 -18.88 11.33 11.21
CA ALA A 43 -18.38 10.95 12.52
C ALA A 43 -18.17 9.43 12.68
N ARG A 44 -19.03 8.61 12.05
CA ARG A 44 -18.89 7.15 12.04
C ARG A 44 -17.66 6.72 11.25
N TYR A 45 -17.47 7.28 10.07
CA TYR A 45 -16.35 6.95 9.20
C TYR A 45 -15.01 7.35 9.82
N GLU A 46 -14.91 8.56 10.38
CA GLU A 46 -13.73 9.04 11.11
C GLU A 46 -13.42 8.17 12.33
N TYR A 47 -14.45 7.80 13.11
CA TYR A 47 -14.28 6.90 14.24
C TYR A 47 -13.68 5.56 13.84
N LEU A 48 -14.21 4.93 12.79
CA LEU A 48 -13.70 3.65 12.27
C LEU A 48 -12.23 3.77 11.86
N HIS A 49 -11.85 4.82 11.14
CA HIS A 49 -10.49 5.01 10.64
C HIS A 49 -9.49 5.50 11.70
N SER A 50 -9.96 6.11 12.78
CA SER A 50 -9.12 6.40 13.96
C SER A 50 -8.91 5.17 14.87
N HIS A 51 -9.72 4.11 14.69
CA HIS A 51 -9.63 2.84 15.42
C HIS A 51 -9.56 1.65 14.44
N PRO A 52 -8.57 1.63 13.52
CA PRO A 52 -8.52 0.61 12.48
C PRO A 52 -8.26 -0.77 13.07
N TRP A 53 -8.89 -1.78 12.50
CA TRP A 53 -8.71 -3.15 12.98
C TRP A 53 -7.30 -3.67 12.62
N PRO A 54 -6.51 -4.16 13.60
CA PRO A 54 -5.14 -4.63 13.34
C PRO A 54 -5.05 -5.72 12.28
N ALA A 55 -6.04 -6.61 12.19
CA ALA A 55 -6.08 -7.67 11.19
C ALA A 55 -6.26 -7.12 9.77
N VAL A 56 -7.10 -6.08 9.59
CA VAL A 56 -7.28 -5.40 8.30
C VAL A 56 -6.00 -4.70 7.88
N ASN A 57 -5.35 -3.97 8.80
CA ASN A 57 -4.06 -3.34 8.53
C ASN A 57 -2.97 -4.37 8.16
N LYS A 58 -3.00 -5.55 8.78
CA LYS A 58 -2.10 -6.65 8.44
C LYS A 58 -2.37 -7.15 7.02
N MET A 59 -3.63 -7.40 6.65
CA MET A 59 -4.03 -7.85 5.31
C MET A 59 -3.62 -6.84 4.24
N ILE A 60 -3.82 -5.54 4.47
CA ILE A 60 -3.39 -4.47 3.56
C ILE A 60 -1.88 -4.59 3.27
N LYS A 61 -1.05 -4.75 4.31
CA LYS A 61 0.41 -4.91 4.17
C LYS A 61 0.79 -6.21 3.47
N GLU A 62 0.12 -7.32 3.77
CA GLU A 62 0.33 -8.62 3.12
C GLU A 62 -0.07 -8.63 1.64
N CYS A 63 -0.94 -7.71 1.23
CA CYS A 63 -1.27 -7.43 -0.16
C CYS A 63 -0.35 -6.38 -0.81
N HIS A 64 0.86 -6.19 -0.27
CA HIS A 64 1.92 -5.33 -0.80
C HIS A 64 1.52 -3.86 -0.93
N ILE A 65 0.59 -3.38 -0.10
CA ILE A 65 0.16 -2.00 -0.04
C ILE A 65 0.93 -1.27 1.06
N GLN A 66 1.46 -0.11 0.73
CA GLN A 66 2.12 0.83 1.64
C GLN A 66 1.69 2.27 1.36
N ASN A 67 2.05 3.20 2.24
CA ASN A 67 1.76 4.64 2.12
C ASN A 67 0.28 4.91 1.79
N TYR A 68 -0.61 4.08 2.39
CA TYR A 68 -2.04 4.20 2.20
C TYR A 68 -2.59 5.33 3.06
N SER A 69 -3.23 6.28 2.43
CA SER A 69 -3.85 7.43 3.07
C SER A 69 -5.23 7.75 2.48
N ILE A 70 -6.09 8.31 3.31
CA ILE A 70 -7.40 8.81 2.89
C ILE A 70 -7.51 10.24 3.44
N TYR A 71 -7.90 11.17 2.58
CA TYR A 71 -8.11 12.57 2.92
C TYR A 71 -9.58 12.92 2.73
N GLU A 72 -10.12 13.73 3.62
CA GLU A 72 -11.48 14.24 3.55
C GLU A 72 -11.48 15.72 3.17
N ARG A 73 -12.44 16.12 2.33
CA ARG A 73 -12.65 17.52 1.98
C ARG A 73 -14.11 17.79 1.64
N GLU A 74 -14.66 18.86 2.21
CA GLU A 74 -15.93 19.43 1.75
C GLU A 74 -15.71 20.32 0.51
N ILE A 75 -16.53 20.11 -0.52
CA ILE A 75 -16.55 20.88 -1.77
C ILE A 75 -18.02 21.13 -2.13
N ASP A 76 -18.42 22.39 -2.22
CA ASP A 76 -19.78 22.80 -2.58
C ASP A 76 -20.87 22.10 -1.74
N GLY A 77 -20.66 22.03 -0.42
CA GLY A 77 -21.60 21.42 0.53
C GLY A 77 -21.68 19.89 0.45
N LYS A 78 -20.77 19.24 -0.28
CA LYS A 78 -20.63 17.79 -0.35
C LYS A 78 -19.29 17.37 0.19
N ILE A 79 -19.25 16.22 0.85
CA ILE A 79 -18.02 15.69 1.45
C ILE A 79 -17.46 14.60 0.54
N TYR A 80 -16.16 14.68 0.28
CA TYR A 80 -15.43 13.75 -0.57
C TYR A 80 -14.24 13.16 0.18
N LEU A 81 -13.96 11.91 -0.12
CA LEU A 81 -12.78 11.18 0.32
C LEU A 81 -11.85 10.99 -0.87
N PHE A 82 -10.57 11.30 -0.68
CA PHE A 82 -9.50 11.10 -1.64
C PHE A 82 -8.55 10.05 -1.07
N SER A 83 -8.41 8.94 -1.75
CA SER A 83 -7.56 7.83 -1.34
C SER A 83 -6.31 7.78 -2.21
N TYR A 84 -5.18 7.49 -1.58
CA TYR A 84 -3.90 7.23 -2.24
C TYR A 84 -3.23 6.02 -1.61
N LEU A 85 -2.61 5.18 -2.43
CA LEU A 85 -1.73 4.12 -1.95
C LEU A 85 -0.60 3.81 -2.94
N GLU A 86 0.44 3.16 -2.40
CA GLU A 86 1.52 2.58 -3.19
C GLU A 86 1.43 1.06 -3.12
N TYR A 87 1.60 0.43 -4.27
CA TYR A 87 1.63 -1.02 -4.42
C TYR A 87 3.03 -1.48 -4.85
N THR A 88 3.62 -2.39 -4.09
CA THR A 88 4.97 -2.92 -4.31
C THR A 88 4.99 -4.38 -4.78
N GLY A 89 3.81 -4.98 -4.96
CA GLY A 89 3.68 -6.35 -5.46
C GLY A 89 3.82 -6.44 -6.99
N THR A 90 3.62 -7.64 -7.51
CA THR A 90 3.76 -7.95 -8.94
C THR A 90 2.43 -8.18 -9.66
N ASN A 91 1.34 -8.38 -8.92
CA ASN A 91 0.00 -8.62 -9.48
C ASN A 91 -1.08 -8.03 -8.57
N PHE A 92 -1.41 -6.77 -8.84
CA PHE A 92 -2.41 -6.01 -8.07
C PHE A 92 -3.78 -6.70 -8.03
N GLU A 93 -4.25 -7.21 -9.18
CA GLU A 93 -5.56 -7.85 -9.25
C GLU A 93 -5.65 -9.09 -8.36
N THR A 94 -4.61 -9.91 -8.34
CA THR A 94 -4.56 -11.11 -7.48
C THR A 94 -4.55 -10.74 -6.01
N ASP A 95 -3.77 -9.73 -5.62
CA ASP A 95 -3.71 -9.27 -4.23
C ASP A 95 -5.03 -8.64 -3.79
N MET A 96 -5.70 -7.88 -4.65
CA MET A 96 -7.04 -7.33 -4.35
C MET A 96 -8.09 -8.42 -4.24
N LYS A 97 -8.04 -9.49 -5.05
CA LYS A 97 -8.91 -10.67 -4.89
C LYS A 97 -8.65 -11.38 -3.56
N ARG A 98 -7.38 -11.50 -3.15
CA ARG A 98 -7.01 -12.07 -1.84
C ARG A 98 -7.58 -11.24 -0.70
N MET A 99 -7.42 -9.92 -0.74
CA MET A 99 -7.99 -8.99 0.25
C MET A 99 -9.52 -9.09 0.31
N ALA A 100 -10.18 -9.14 -0.84
CA ALA A 100 -11.63 -9.25 -0.94
C ALA A 100 -12.16 -10.61 -0.42
N ALA A 101 -11.35 -11.66 -0.43
CA ALA A 101 -11.71 -12.97 0.12
C ALA A 101 -11.52 -13.07 1.64
N ASP A 102 -10.80 -12.12 2.26
CA ASP A 102 -10.54 -12.14 3.70
C ASP A 102 -11.79 -11.80 4.51
N PRO A 103 -12.24 -12.67 5.44
CA PRO A 103 -13.47 -12.45 6.19
C PRO A 103 -13.47 -11.20 7.05
N LEU A 104 -12.30 -10.82 7.64
CA LEU A 104 -12.22 -9.63 8.49
C LEU A 104 -12.23 -8.35 7.66
N THR A 105 -11.60 -8.36 6.49
CA THR A 105 -11.71 -7.27 5.52
C THR A 105 -13.15 -7.08 5.04
N GLN A 106 -13.85 -8.17 4.74
CA GLN A 106 -15.28 -8.10 4.37
C GLN A 106 -16.15 -7.52 5.50
N GLN A 107 -15.88 -7.88 6.76
CA GLN A 107 -16.57 -7.29 7.90
C GLN A 107 -16.26 -5.79 8.04
N TRP A 108 -15.02 -5.41 7.85
CA TRP A 108 -14.62 -4.00 7.84
C TRP A 108 -15.34 -3.20 6.76
N TRP A 109 -15.43 -3.73 5.55
CA TRP A 109 -16.16 -3.09 4.45
C TRP A 109 -17.66 -2.95 4.73
N LYS A 110 -18.29 -3.93 5.41
CA LYS A 110 -19.68 -3.80 5.84
C LYS A 110 -19.93 -2.64 6.79
N GLU A 111 -18.91 -2.20 7.53
CA GLU A 111 -18.99 -1.01 8.39
C GLU A 111 -18.69 0.28 7.61
N THR A 112 -17.75 0.26 6.68
CA THR A 112 -17.27 1.47 6.00
C THR A 112 -18.04 1.80 4.73
N ASP A 113 -18.41 0.80 3.92
CA ASP A 113 -19.11 1.00 2.63
C ASP A 113 -20.44 1.75 2.79
N PRO A 114 -21.28 1.46 3.81
CA PRO A 114 -22.53 2.20 4.00
C PRO A 114 -22.35 3.69 4.29
N CYS A 115 -21.18 4.12 4.77
CA CYS A 115 -20.86 5.51 5.02
C CYS A 115 -20.61 6.30 3.73
N GLN A 116 -20.20 5.62 2.67
CA GLN A 116 -19.74 6.21 1.43
C GLN A 116 -20.90 6.46 0.44
N GLN A 117 -20.70 7.42 -0.46
CA GLN A 117 -21.65 7.78 -1.52
C GLN A 117 -20.92 7.77 -2.86
N PRO A 118 -20.99 6.65 -3.62
CA PRO A 118 -20.29 6.51 -4.89
C PRO A 118 -20.61 7.63 -5.87
N LEU A 119 -19.60 8.09 -6.62
CA LEU A 119 -19.79 9.00 -7.74
C LEU A 119 -20.51 8.27 -8.89
N PRO A 120 -21.18 8.99 -9.81
CA PRO A 120 -22.03 8.38 -10.85
C PRO A 120 -21.30 7.33 -11.72
N ASP A 121 -20.02 7.58 -12.05
CA ASP A 121 -19.21 6.67 -12.86
C ASP A 121 -18.81 5.38 -12.14
N ALA A 122 -18.57 5.43 -10.82
CA ALA A 122 -18.32 4.27 -9.98
C ALA A 122 -19.63 3.50 -9.73
N ALA A 123 -20.71 4.20 -9.40
CA ALA A 123 -22.03 3.63 -9.16
C ALA A 123 -22.54 2.83 -10.37
N ALA A 124 -22.33 3.35 -11.59
CA ALA A 124 -22.71 2.67 -12.84
C ALA A 124 -21.95 1.35 -13.06
N LYS A 125 -20.83 1.16 -12.38
CA LYS A 125 -20.00 -0.07 -12.42
C LYS A 125 -20.17 -0.94 -11.17
N GLY A 126 -21.10 -0.60 -10.26
CA GLY A 126 -21.26 -1.28 -8.97
C GLY A 126 -20.06 -1.13 -8.04
N LYS A 127 -19.28 -0.04 -8.20
CA LYS A 127 -18.11 0.29 -7.38
C LYS A 127 -18.43 1.44 -6.43
N ILE A 128 -17.66 1.57 -5.36
CA ILE A 128 -17.74 2.69 -4.42
C ILE A 128 -16.79 3.82 -4.83
N TRP A 129 -15.58 3.48 -5.25
CA TRP A 129 -14.53 4.42 -5.55
C TRP A 129 -14.37 4.63 -7.05
N SER A 130 -14.27 5.89 -7.47
CA SER A 130 -13.93 6.31 -8.83
C SER A 130 -12.43 6.42 -8.99
N ASP A 131 -11.89 5.92 -10.09
CA ASP A 131 -10.46 5.97 -10.36
C ASP A 131 -10.01 7.42 -10.61
N ALA A 132 -8.89 7.83 -10.01
CA ALA A 132 -8.20 9.08 -10.28
C ALA A 132 -6.93 8.80 -11.09
N ARG A 133 -6.72 9.59 -12.16
CA ARG A 133 -5.55 9.43 -13.03
C ARG A 133 -4.38 10.23 -12.48
N GLU A 134 -3.21 9.59 -12.30
CA GLU A 134 -1.98 10.31 -12.02
C GLU A 134 -1.62 11.20 -13.22
N VAL A 135 -1.39 12.47 -12.99
CA VAL A 135 -0.99 13.45 -14.01
C VAL A 135 0.45 13.93 -13.84
N PHE A 136 1.02 13.73 -12.67
CA PHE A 136 2.40 14.11 -12.34
C PHE A 136 2.93 13.30 -11.16
N PHE A 137 4.18 12.90 -11.23
CA PHE A 137 4.97 12.36 -10.14
C PHE A 137 6.44 12.81 -10.26
N LEU A 138 7.02 13.27 -9.18
CA LEU A 138 8.45 13.53 -9.04
C LEU A 138 9.04 12.48 -8.08
N GLN A 139 10.07 11.77 -8.55
CA GLN A 139 10.84 10.81 -7.75
C GLN A 139 11.95 11.53 -7.00
#